data_c1e2e57803915452362b01748c25d1d7
#
_entry.id   c1e2e57803915452362b01748c25d1d7
#
_cell.length_a   1.000
_cell.length_b   1.000
_cell.length_c   1.000
_cell.angle_alpha   90.00
_cell.angle_beta   90.00
_cell.angle_gamma   90.00
#
_symmetry.space_group_name_H-M   'P 1'
#
loop_
_entity.id
_entity.type
_entity.pdbx_description
1 polymer ?
#
loop_
_entity_poly.entity_id
_entity_poly.type
_entity_poly.pdbx_seq_one_letter_code
_entity_poly.pdbx_strand_id
1 'polypeptide(L)'
;MKFKYILVIIIALIGATTSCTDYLEIPPKNVVQDKDLFTDADGVTVYLSRMYSLMPFEDFKYSPARQFFDDWLVTPGANSGESLGRDAGTAMTSEGWARNGPYWGRAFDLLRDANRLLENIPEFKSNFSDEEYDHFIGEGYFARAMVFYALAKRYGGVPLVTGVLNYPETPADQLEIPRSTEEETWDQVLADFDLAISYLSESSPKRGYANKYVALAFKSEAMLYAGSVAKYNRITGFGDKTGIRVIGFDSETASTTSVKYFKESYSAASSVIHSGKYSLYLKKWAPDDKEAQFQNLVDMFFDLESPENIYIKEYQYPDLAHGYDAYNIPRQLMGGNGYSAGNCPTLDFVELFDGFEKNPDGTIKVWDSNGHYLMFDNVTDLFANAEPRLKANVILPGEVFKGEAIEIRRGIFTGDPSTIKPLRAIGGSTDYSISGPSNYNQVDAYTGNGDFVDGKELFLSQNGTQHETVLLPNGTEMNAGGKSGPFTADATSAMTGFVVRKWLNPNMSQDLVLEARSEQHFILMRYAEVLLNAAEAASELMLVGESS
;
A
#
# COMPACT_ATOMS: atom_id res chain seq x y z
N MET A 1 -53.45 47.34 50.73
CA MET A 1 -53.38 45.94 50.26
C MET A 1 -52.63 45.76 48.93
N LYS A 2 -52.77 46.61 47.95
CA LYS A 2 -52.15 46.44 46.60
C LYS A 2 -50.60 46.44 46.58
N PHE A 3 -49.94 47.18 47.47
CA PHE A 3 -48.46 47.27 47.52
C PHE A 3 -47.78 45.98 47.97
N LYS A 4 -48.40 45.19 48.86
CA LYS A 4 -47.84 43.90 49.32
C LYS A 4 -47.86 42.85 48.25
N TYR A 5 -48.82 42.82 47.35
CA TYR A 5 -48.88 41.86 46.23
C TYR A 5 -47.92 42.25 45.13
N ILE A 6 -47.64 43.53 44.90
CA ILE A 6 -46.63 43.96 43.92
C ILE A 6 -45.22 43.53 44.39
N LEU A 7 -44.92 43.66 45.68
CA LEU A 7 -43.64 43.25 46.25
C LEU A 7 -43.43 41.74 46.15
N VAL A 8 -44.45 40.90 46.35
CA VAL A 8 -44.41 39.45 46.23
C VAL A 8 -44.23 39.06 44.78
N ILE A 9 -44.86 39.75 43.84
CA ILE A 9 -44.66 39.45 42.39
C ILE A 9 -43.27 39.84 41.94
N ILE A 10 -42.68 40.92 42.40
CA ILE A 10 -41.30 41.31 42.07
C ILE A 10 -40.29 40.32 42.66
N ILE A 11 -40.49 39.85 43.89
CA ILE A 11 -39.61 38.79 44.46
C ILE A 11 -39.76 37.46 43.73
N ALA A 12 -40.97 37.11 43.30
CA ALA A 12 -41.17 35.88 42.48
C ALA A 12 -40.55 35.99 41.08
N LEU A 13 -40.59 37.20 40.46
CA LEU A 13 -39.92 37.44 39.16
C LEU A 13 -38.39 37.42 39.30
N ILE A 14 -37.80 37.94 40.36
CA ILE A 14 -36.36 37.89 40.62
C ILE A 14 -35.89 36.47 40.92
N GLY A 15 -36.71 35.66 41.62
CA GLY A 15 -36.44 34.24 41.84
C GLY A 15 -36.53 33.36 40.58
N ALA A 16 -37.28 33.78 39.56
CA ALA A 16 -37.41 33.09 38.30
C ALA A 16 -36.24 33.35 37.31
N THR A 17 -35.41 34.38 37.57
CA THR A 17 -34.25 34.69 36.71
C THR A 17 -32.95 34.03 37.16
N THR A 18 -32.92 33.34 38.32
CA THR A 18 -31.82 32.43 38.69
C THR A 18 -32.14 31.04 38.21
N SER A 19 -32.41 30.89 36.91
CA SER A 19 -32.47 29.58 36.27
C SER A 19 -31.06 29.02 36.22
N CYS A 20 -30.88 27.88 36.85
CA CYS A 20 -29.63 27.13 36.85
C CYS A 20 -29.22 26.89 35.40
N THR A 21 -28.27 27.64 34.87
CA THR A 21 -27.59 27.38 33.61
C THR A 21 -26.83 26.06 33.70
N ASP A 22 -26.34 25.69 34.87
CA ASP A 22 -25.59 24.44 35.11
C ASP A 22 -26.42 23.15 34.95
N TYR A 23 -27.78 23.24 35.00
CA TYR A 23 -28.61 22.04 34.85
C TYR A 23 -28.76 21.56 33.39
N LEU A 24 -28.50 22.43 32.43
CA LEU A 24 -28.57 22.11 30.99
C LEU A 24 -27.22 21.69 30.40
N GLU A 25 -26.14 21.88 31.14
CA GLU A 25 -24.78 21.48 30.75
C GLU A 25 -24.36 20.17 31.40
N ILE A 26 -25.26 19.20 31.54
CA ILE A 26 -24.85 17.86 31.94
C ILE A 26 -24.17 17.21 30.69
N PRO A 27 -22.84 17.07 30.70
CA PRO A 27 -22.20 16.35 29.63
C PRO A 27 -22.81 14.93 29.53
N PRO A 28 -23.06 14.42 28.32
CA PRO A 28 -23.63 13.09 28.15
C PRO A 28 -22.76 12.09 28.91
N LYS A 29 -23.33 11.43 29.91
CA LYS A 29 -22.60 10.47 30.78
C LYS A 29 -21.98 9.28 30.01
N ASN A 30 -22.29 9.14 28.72
CA ASN A 30 -21.83 8.06 27.85
C ASN A 30 -20.76 8.53 26.83
N VAL A 31 -20.32 9.80 26.90
CA VAL A 31 -19.25 10.31 26.03
C VAL A 31 -18.07 10.64 26.92
N VAL A 32 -17.02 9.84 26.84
CA VAL A 32 -15.72 10.15 27.44
C VAL A 32 -15.19 11.38 26.73
N GLN A 33 -14.96 12.46 27.46
CA GLN A 33 -14.36 13.68 26.89
C GLN A 33 -12.85 13.45 26.73
N ASP A 34 -12.25 14.00 25.69
CA ASP A 34 -10.81 13.85 25.43
C ASP A 34 -9.95 14.23 26.67
N LYS A 35 -10.36 15.29 27.41
CA LYS A 35 -9.69 15.71 28.64
C LYS A 35 -9.71 14.66 29.75
N ASP A 36 -10.71 13.77 29.76
CA ASP A 36 -10.76 12.70 30.75
C ASP A 36 -9.75 11.59 30.41
N LEU A 37 -9.39 11.46 29.13
CA LEU A 37 -8.36 10.53 28.67
C LEU A 37 -6.93 11.06 28.89
N PHE A 38 -6.74 12.37 29.05
CA PHE A 38 -5.40 12.92 29.28
C PHE A 38 -5.00 13.01 30.75
N THR A 39 -5.81 12.48 31.65
CA THR A 39 -5.51 12.49 33.10
C THR A 39 -4.45 11.52 33.54
N ASP A 40 -4.19 10.46 32.76
CA ASP A 40 -3.17 9.44 33.02
C ASP A 40 -2.64 8.81 31.72
N ALA A 41 -1.54 8.04 31.83
CA ALA A 41 -0.86 7.44 30.68
C ALA A 41 -1.70 6.36 29.98
N ASP A 42 -2.57 5.65 30.71
CA ASP A 42 -3.45 4.62 30.13
C ASP A 42 -4.52 5.28 29.25
N GLY A 43 -5.11 6.38 29.72
CA GLY A 43 -6.07 7.16 28.96
C GLY A 43 -5.46 7.72 27.68
N VAL A 44 -4.25 8.30 27.74
CA VAL A 44 -3.52 8.77 26.53
C VAL A 44 -3.24 7.59 25.58
N THR A 45 -2.88 6.44 26.11
CA THR A 45 -2.65 5.22 25.28
C THR A 45 -3.92 4.80 24.53
N VAL A 46 -5.09 4.90 25.15
CA VAL A 46 -6.38 4.64 24.49
C VAL A 46 -6.62 5.67 23.37
N TYR A 47 -6.33 6.95 23.63
CA TYR A 47 -6.44 8.00 22.63
C TYR A 47 -5.51 7.77 21.43
N LEU A 48 -4.24 7.45 21.68
CA LEU A 48 -3.27 7.10 20.65
C LEU A 48 -3.72 5.89 19.83
N SER A 49 -4.28 4.85 20.48
CA SER A 49 -4.80 3.68 19.77
C SER A 49 -5.87 4.04 18.74
N ARG A 50 -6.73 5.01 19.08
CA ARG A 50 -7.69 5.57 18.12
C ARG A 50 -6.99 6.29 16.97
N MET A 51 -6.01 7.13 17.27
CA MET A 51 -5.23 7.81 16.23
C MET A 51 -4.55 6.82 15.28
N TYR A 52 -3.93 5.77 15.83
CA TYR A 52 -3.32 4.71 15.03
C TYR A 52 -4.32 3.96 14.14
N SER A 53 -5.56 3.79 14.59
CA SER A 53 -6.62 3.19 13.77
C SER A 53 -7.02 4.06 12.57
N LEU A 54 -6.69 5.34 12.59
CA LEU A 54 -6.96 6.30 11.51
C LEU A 54 -5.74 6.60 10.64
N MET A 55 -4.55 6.06 10.99
CA MET A 55 -3.32 6.31 10.24
C MET A 55 -3.45 5.92 8.77
N PRO A 56 -2.89 6.73 7.85
CA PRO A 56 -3.00 6.52 6.40
C PRO A 56 -2.05 5.44 5.90
N PHE A 57 -1.99 4.29 6.58
CA PHE A 57 -1.13 3.19 6.20
C PHE A 57 -1.68 2.45 4.98
N GLU A 58 -0.81 2.24 4.00
CA GLU A 58 -1.09 1.45 2.81
C GLU A 58 -0.77 -0.02 3.12
N ASP A 59 -1.66 -0.67 3.87
CA ASP A 59 -1.51 -2.04 4.35
C ASP A 59 -2.41 -3.05 3.62
N PHE A 60 -2.68 -4.20 4.23
CA PHE A 60 -3.65 -5.15 3.70
C PHE A 60 -5.03 -4.51 3.63
N LYS A 61 -5.53 -4.34 2.42
CA LYS A 61 -6.74 -3.56 2.13
C LYS A 61 -8.03 -4.09 2.74
N TYR A 62 -8.03 -5.33 3.15
CA TYR A 62 -9.16 -5.90 3.83
C TYR A 62 -9.07 -5.58 5.32
N SER A 63 -9.51 -4.41 5.66
CA SER A 63 -9.79 -4.06 7.04
C SER A 63 -11.14 -3.36 7.13
N PRO A 64 -11.94 -3.68 8.13
CA PRO A 64 -13.29 -3.17 8.22
C PRO A 64 -13.31 -1.65 8.29
N ALA A 65 -14.03 -1.03 7.36
CA ALA A 65 -14.70 0.28 7.39
C ALA A 65 -13.98 1.51 8.03
N ARG A 66 -12.71 1.45 8.42
CA ARG A 66 -12.04 2.55 9.15
C ARG A 66 -10.70 2.98 8.57
N GLN A 67 -10.25 2.36 7.49
CA GLN A 67 -8.99 2.70 6.86
C GLN A 67 -9.17 3.74 5.76
N PHE A 68 -8.05 4.38 5.39
CA PHE A 68 -8.02 5.39 4.33
C PHE A 68 -8.34 4.83 2.95
N PHE A 69 -8.24 3.50 2.76
CA PHE A 69 -8.58 2.79 1.53
C PHE A 69 -9.75 1.86 1.80
N ASP A 70 -10.87 2.08 1.13
CA ASP A 70 -12.10 1.27 1.28
C ASP A 70 -12.25 0.22 0.19
N ASP A 71 -11.37 0.21 -0.82
CA ASP A 71 -11.51 -0.69 -1.96
C ASP A 71 -10.57 -1.88 -1.86
N TRP A 72 -11.11 -3.02 -1.49
CA TRP A 72 -10.39 -4.29 -1.38
C TRP A 72 -10.03 -4.94 -2.73
N LEU A 73 -10.61 -4.46 -3.83
CA LEU A 73 -10.39 -4.99 -5.17
C LEU A 73 -9.21 -4.33 -5.89
N VAL A 74 -8.84 -3.11 -5.50
CA VAL A 74 -7.78 -2.34 -6.15
C VAL A 74 -6.57 -2.28 -5.23
N THR A 75 -5.48 -2.93 -5.61
CA THR A 75 -4.21 -2.84 -4.90
C THR A 75 -3.42 -1.62 -5.37
N PRO A 76 -2.57 -0.99 -4.54
CA PRO A 76 -1.67 0.08 -4.99
C PRO A 76 -0.82 -0.31 -6.21
N GLY A 77 -0.38 -1.56 -6.29
CA GLY A 77 0.38 -2.09 -7.42
C GLY A 77 -0.36 -2.03 -8.76
N ALA A 78 -1.70 -2.06 -8.75
CA ALA A 78 -2.51 -1.91 -9.96
C ALA A 78 -2.36 -0.52 -10.60
N ASN A 79 -2.05 0.50 -9.82
CA ASN A 79 -1.88 1.87 -10.33
C ASN A 79 -0.44 2.18 -10.75
N SER A 80 0.53 1.38 -10.31
CA SER A 80 1.95 1.52 -10.69
C SER A 80 2.35 0.66 -11.90
N GLY A 81 1.47 -0.22 -12.37
CA GLY A 81 1.77 -1.19 -13.42
C GLY A 81 2.45 -2.47 -12.94
N GLU A 82 2.69 -2.61 -11.63
CA GLU A 82 3.30 -3.82 -11.05
C GLU A 82 2.35 -5.01 -11.07
N SER A 83 1.04 -4.75 -10.97
CA SER A 83 0.03 -5.80 -10.91
C SER A 83 -1.30 -5.34 -11.48
N LEU A 84 -2.16 -6.29 -11.81
CA LEU A 84 -3.57 -6.06 -12.11
C LEU A 84 -4.42 -6.59 -10.97
N GLY A 85 -5.47 -5.85 -10.65
CA GLY A 85 -6.49 -6.31 -9.71
C GLY A 85 -7.37 -7.38 -10.36
N ARG A 86 -8.14 -8.07 -9.51
CA ARG A 86 -9.09 -9.11 -9.90
C ARG A 86 -10.04 -8.69 -11.04
N ASP A 87 -10.51 -7.45 -11.01
CA ASP A 87 -11.39 -6.88 -12.04
C ASP A 87 -10.53 -6.04 -12.99
N ALA A 88 -9.76 -6.71 -13.85
CA ALA A 88 -8.73 -6.11 -14.71
C ALA A 88 -9.18 -4.88 -15.52
N GLY A 89 -10.48 -4.73 -15.79
CA GLY A 89 -11.03 -3.57 -16.50
C GLY A 89 -10.99 -2.26 -15.71
N THR A 90 -10.78 -2.29 -14.40
CA THR A 90 -10.74 -1.11 -13.54
C THR A 90 -9.32 -0.77 -13.06
N ALA A 91 -8.36 -1.66 -13.25
CA ALA A 91 -7.06 -1.61 -12.61
C ALA A 91 -6.12 -0.50 -13.12
N MET A 92 -6.27 -0.09 -14.36
CA MET A 92 -5.39 0.90 -14.99
C MET A 92 -6.02 2.29 -15.07
N THR A 93 -7.23 2.47 -14.56
CA THR A 93 -7.86 3.79 -14.57
C THR A 93 -7.69 4.46 -13.22
N SER A 94 -7.08 5.63 -13.25
CA SER A 94 -6.90 6.52 -12.09
C SER A 94 -8.21 6.95 -11.40
N GLU A 95 -9.35 6.61 -11.97
CA GLU A 95 -10.66 7.02 -11.48
C GLU A 95 -11.06 6.40 -10.14
N GLY A 96 -10.56 5.20 -9.80
CA GLY A 96 -10.91 4.52 -8.55
C GLY A 96 -10.41 5.25 -7.29
N TRP A 97 -9.28 5.91 -7.37
CA TRP A 97 -8.65 6.58 -6.22
C TRP A 97 -9.31 7.91 -5.85
N ALA A 98 -9.77 8.66 -6.84
CA ALA A 98 -10.42 9.94 -6.63
C ALA A 98 -11.88 9.81 -6.18
N ARG A 99 -12.51 8.68 -6.46
CA ARG A 99 -13.93 8.46 -6.17
C ARG A 99 -14.25 8.11 -4.73
N ASN A 100 -13.31 7.53 -4.02
CA ASN A 100 -13.59 7.06 -2.66
C ASN A 100 -13.38 8.21 -1.69
N GLY A 101 -14.37 9.08 -1.63
CA GLY A 101 -14.43 10.28 -0.84
C GLY A 101 -14.14 10.23 0.68
N PRO A 102 -13.96 9.08 1.37
CA PRO A 102 -13.62 9.09 2.77
C PRO A 102 -12.17 9.48 3.05
N TYR A 103 -11.24 9.37 2.09
CA TYR A 103 -9.82 9.62 2.35
C TYR A 103 -9.56 11.03 2.88
N TRP A 104 -10.06 12.06 2.19
CA TRP A 104 -9.90 13.45 2.61
C TRP A 104 -10.52 13.70 4.00
N GLY A 105 -11.77 13.28 4.20
CA GLY A 105 -12.45 13.44 5.49
C GLY A 105 -11.72 12.75 6.63
N ARG A 106 -11.30 11.51 6.46
CA ARG A 106 -10.54 10.75 7.48
C ARG A 106 -9.19 11.37 7.79
N ALA A 107 -8.51 11.94 6.80
CA ALA A 107 -7.26 12.65 7.01
C ALA A 107 -7.47 13.83 7.96
N PHE A 108 -8.50 14.63 7.73
CA PHE A 108 -8.81 15.77 8.60
C PHE A 108 -9.39 15.35 9.97
N ASP A 109 -10.02 14.18 10.08
CA ASP A 109 -10.37 13.59 11.38
C ASP A 109 -9.13 13.28 12.22
N LEU A 110 -8.12 12.64 11.61
CA LEU A 110 -6.85 12.36 12.30
C LEU A 110 -6.06 13.63 12.59
N LEU A 111 -6.03 14.62 11.67
CA LEU A 111 -5.43 15.93 11.94
C LEU A 111 -6.04 16.61 13.17
N ARG A 112 -7.36 16.56 13.28
CA ARG A 112 -8.06 17.09 14.45
C ARG A 112 -7.66 16.38 15.73
N ASP A 113 -7.59 15.03 15.70
CA ASP A 113 -7.20 14.25 16.87
C ASP A 113 -5.72 14.53 17.26
N ALA A 114 -4.81 14.61 16.29
CA ALA A 114 -3.41 14.97 16.55
C ALA A 114 -3.26 16.38 17.13
N ASN A 115 -3.95 17.36 16.55
CA ASN A 115 -3.93 18.74 17.07
C ASN A 115 -4.52 18.82 18.48
N ARG A 116 -5.62 18.11 18.78
CA ARG A 116 -6.19 18.05 20.12
C ARG A 116 -5.23 17.46 21.14
N LEU A 117 -4.52 16.39 20.79
CA LEU A 117 -3.48 15.83 21.65
C LEU A 117 -2.42 16.88 21.96
N LEU A 118 -1.86 17.50 20.90
CA LEU A 118 -0.79 18.49 21.03
C LEU A 118 -1.19 19.74 21.81
N GLU A 119 -2.44 20.19 21.71
CA GLU A 119 -2.94 21.38 22.40
C GLU A 119 -3.34 21.10 23.85
N ASN A 120 -3.91 19.93 24.14
CA ASN A 120 -4.47 19.67 25.47
C ASN A 120 -3.50 18.96 26.42
N ILE A 121 -2.63 18.05 25.94
CA ILE A 121 -1.74 17.31 26.83
C ILE A 121 -0.79 18.19 27.67
N PRO A 122 -0.34 19.38 27.24
CA PRO A 122 0.45 20.29 28.07
C PRO A 122 -0.24 20.71 29.38
N GLU A 123 -1.56 20.78 29.41
CA GLU A 123 -2.32 21.10 30.63
C GLU A 123 -2.18 20.02 31.71
N PHE A 124 -1.87 18.79 31.29
CA PHE A 124 -1.76 17.62 32.16
C PHE A 124 -0.31 17.17 32.37
N LYS A 125 0.68 17.96 31.95
CA LYS A 125 2.11 17.59 32.02
C LYS A 125 2.54 17.10 33.40
N SER A 126 1.97 17.66 34.49
CA SER A 126 2.28 17.25 35.86
C SER A 126 1.86 15.82 36.21
N ASN A 127 1.04 15.20 35.38
CA ASN A 127 0.53 13.83 35.59
C ASN A 127 1.45 12.77 34.98
N PHE A 128 2.47 13.19 34.23
CA PHE A 128 3.36 12.31 33.46
C PHE A 128 4.82 12.54 33.88
N SER A 129 5.64 11.51 33.71
CA SER A 129 7.08 11.70 33.65
C SER A 129 7.48 12.52 32.41
N ASP A 130 8.66 13.15 32.41
CA ASP A 130 9.13 13.88 31.24
C ASP A 130 9.24 12.96 30.00
N GLU A 131 9.66 11.70 30.16
CA GLU A 131 9.77 10.72 29.09
C GLU A 131 8.39 10.35 28.49
N GLU A 132 7.37 10.11 29.32
CA GLU A 132 6.00 9.84 28.85
C GLU A 132 5.42 11.06 28.13
N TYR A 133 5.57 12.24 28.72
CA TYR A 133 5.10 13.47 28.13
C TYR A 133 5.71 13.73 26.76
N ASP A 134 7.03 13.63 26.67
CA ASP A 134 7.76 13.83 25.41
C ASP A 134 7.35 12.79 24.38
N HIS A 135 7.18 11.52 24.79
CA HIS A 135 6.69 10.48 23.90
C HIS A 135 5.29 10.82 23.34
N PHE A 136 4.34 11.26 24.16
CA PHE A 136 3.00 11.59 23.71
C PHE A 136 2.99 12.81 22.76
N ILE A 137 3.80 13.81 23.01
CA ILE A 137 3.99 14.95 22.11
C ILE A 137 4.60 14.47 20.79
N GLY A 138 5.62 13.61 20.84
CA GLY A 138 6.26 13.02 19.67
C GLY A 138 5.29 12.22 18.79
N GLU A 139 4.40 11.44 19.41
CA GLU A 139 3.33 10.69 18.71
C GLU A 139 2.33 11.62 18.01
N GLY A 140 1.97 12.73 18.63
CA GLY A 140 1.10 13.73 18.03
C GLY A 140 1.70 14.34 16.76
N TYR A 141 2.97 14.74 16.82
CA TYR A 141 3.70 15.25 15.65
C TYR A 141 3.92 14.18 14.59
N PHE A 142 4.25 12.95 14.97
CA PHE A 142 4.40 11.84 14.04
C PHE A 142 3.09 11.58 13.27
N ALA A 143 1.96 11.50 13.96
CA ALA A 143 0.66 11.31 13.33
C ALA A 143 0.34 12.44 12.35
N ARG A 144 0.62 13.69 12.73
CA ARG A 144 0.37 14.86 11.87
C ARG A 144 1.28 14.87 10.64
N ALA A 145 2.57 14.53 10.79
CA ALA A 145 3.50 14.37 9.70
C ALA A 145 3.02 13.30 8.69
N MET A 146 2.61 12.13 9.19
CA MET A 146 2.10 11.03 8.36
C MET A 146 0.85 11.41 7.57
N VAL A 147 -0.08 12.17 8.18
CA VAL A 147 -1.28 12.63 7.48
C VAL A 147 -0.93 13.63 6.39
N PHE A 148 -0.13 14.65 6.70
CA PHE A 148 0.27 15.63 5.69
C PHE A 148 1.08 14.97 4.57
N TYR A 149 1.97 14.03 4.88
CA TYR A 149 2.68 13.23 3.89
C TYR A 149 1.71 12.49 2.95
N ALA A 150 0.74 11.78 3.52
CA ALA A 150 -0.25 11.06 2.74
C ALA A 150 -1.14 11.99 1.88
N LEU A 151 -1.49 13.16 2.40
CA LEU A 151 -2.24 14.18 1.67
C LEU A 151 -1.40 14.80 0.54
N ALA A 152 -0.13 15.16 0.82
CA ALA A 152 0.77 15.73 -0.17
C ALA A 152 0.99 14.79 -1.37
N LYS A 153 1.24 13.50 -1.13
CA LYS A 153 1.37 12.49 -2.18
C LYS A 153 0.17 12.43 -3.14
N ARG A 154 -1.04 12.72 -2.65
CA ARG A 154 -2.29 12.56 -3.42
C ARG A 154 -2.83 13.83 -3.99
N TYR A 155 -2.67 14.93 -3.27
CA TYR A 155 -3.36 16.18 -3.57
C TYR A 155 -2.40 17.36 -3.79
N GLY A 156 -1.10 17.20 -3.56
CA GLY A 156 -0.14 18.30 -3.54
C GLY A 156 -0.40 19.23 -2.35
N GLY A 157 -0.56 20.53 -2.60
CA GLY A 157 -0.89 21.50 -1.57
C GLY A 157 -2.27 21.27 -0.95
N VAL A 158 -2.38 21.35 0.37
CA VAL A 158 -3.63 21.15 1.14
C VAL A 158 -3.80 22.25 2.19
N PRO A 159 -4.99 22.42 2.79
CA PRO A 159 -5.14 23.28 3.96
C PRO A 159 -4.25 22.81 5.12
N LEU A 160 -3.36 23.68 5.60
CA LEU A 160 -2.46 23.38 6.72
C LEU A 160 -3.19 23.66 8.05
N VAL A 161 -4.00 22.69 8.49
CA VAL A 161 -4.73 22.77 9.76
C VAL A 161 -3.83 22.22 10.86
N THR A 162 -3.06 23.11 11.51
CA THR A 162 -2.09 22.77 12.55
C THR A 162 -2.57 23.07 13.97
N GLY A 163 -3.83 23.43 14.12
CA GLY A 163 -4.49 23.72 15.40
C GLY A 163 -5.92 23.23 15.41
N VAL A 164 -6.54 23.24 16.59
CA VAL A 164 -7.93 22.83 16.78
C VAL A 164 -8.88 23.94 16.31
N LEU A 165 -9.81 23.59 15.44
CA LEU A 165 -10.87 24.48 14.98
C LEU A 165 -12.17 24.11 15.70
N ASN A 166 -12.63 24.95 16.59
CA ASN A 166 -13.85 24.76 17.39
C ASN A 166 -14.95 25.75 16.95
N TYR A 167 -16.07 25.21 16.50
CA TYR A 167 -17.27 26.01 16.28
C TYR A 167 -18.18 25.89 17.52
N PRO A 168 -18.77 26.98 18.04
CA PRO A 168 -18.79 28.37 17.51
C PRO A 168 -17.64 29.29 18.00
N GLU A 169 -16.68 28.80 18.80
CA GLU A 169 -15.60 29.62 19.37
C GLU A 169 -14.68 30.19 18.27
N THR A 170 -14.39 29.39 17.23
CA THR A 170 -13.69 29.87 16.04
C THR A 170 -14.68 30.59 15.11
N PRO A 171 -14.47 31.85 14.76
CA PRO A 171 -15.30 32.58 13.81
C PRO A 171 -15.40 31.85 12.45
N ALA A 172 -16.56 31.93 11.80
CA ALA A 172 -16.83 31.17 10.56
C ALA A 172 -15.86 31.51 9.42
N ASP A 173 -15.38 32.73 9.32
CA ASP A 173 -14.38 33.19 8.35
C ASP A 173 -12.97 32.60 8.59
N GLN A 174 -12.68 32.19 9.81
CA GLN A 174 -11.42 31.52 10.18
C GLN A 174 -11.51 29.99 10.04
N LEU A 175 -12.70 29.43 9.83
CA LEU A 175 -12.87 27.99 9.54
C LEU A 175 -12.59 27.64 8.08
N GLU A 176 -12.65 28.65 7.19
CA GLU A 176 -12.37 28.47 5.76
C GLU A 176 -10.86 28.63 5.47
N ILE A 177 -10.06 27.60 5.82
CA ILE A 177 -8.63 27.59 5.56
C ILE A 177 -8.40 27.24 4.09
N PRO A 178 -7.76 28.13 3.28
CA PRO A 178 -7.46 27.84 1.89
C PRO A 178 -6.38 26.73 1.79
N ARG A 179 -6.27 26.12 0.62
CA ARG A 179 -5.14 25.22 0.33
C ARG A 179 -3.83 26.01 0.30
N SER A 180 -2.79 25.40 0.80
CA SER A 180 -1.42 25.89 0.68
C SER A 180 -0.80 25.45 -0.65
N THR A 181 0.38 25.93 -0.96
CA THR A 181 1.19 25.41 -2.06
C THR A 181 1.65 23.98 -1.75
N GLU A 182 2.05 23.25 -2.80
CA GLU A 182 2.64 21.93 -2.61
C GLU A 182 3.92 22.02 -1.79
N GLU A 183 4.78 23.01 -2.05
CA GLU A 183 6.02 23.24 -1.31
C GLU A 183 5.76 23.49 0.19
N GLU A 184 4.82 24.38 0.54
CA GLU A 184 4.45 24.64 1.94
C GLU A 184 3.92 23.38 2.63
N THR A 185 3.22 22.52 1.90
CA THR A 185 2.72 21.25 2.46
C THR A 185 3.87 20.29 2.77
N TRP A 186 4.85 20.15 1.87
CA TRP A 186 6.04 19.33 2.11
C TRP A 186 6.94 19.90 3.22
N ASP A 187 7.03 21.22 3.33
CA ASP A 187 7.75 21.88 4.43
C ASP A 187 7.07 21.63 5.78
N GLN A 188 5.74 21.57 5.82
CA GLN A 188 5.01 21.18 7.02
C GLN A 188 5.25 19.70 7.39
N VAL A 189 5.31 18.79 6.41
CA VAL A 189 5.70 17.38 6.62
C VAL A 189 7.07 17.29 7.27
N LEU A 190 8.05 18.01 6.71
CA LEU A 190 9.41 18.06 7.25
C LEU A 190 9.43 18.56 8.70
N ALA A 191 8.77 19.69 8.96
CA ALA A 191 8.75 20.30 10.28
C ALA A 191 8.12 19.38 11.34
N ASP A 192 7.04 18.70 11.01
CA ASP A 192 6.37 17.78 11.94
C ASP A 192 7.22 16.52 12.20
N PHE A 193 7.91 15.97 11.18
CA PHE A 193 8.87 14.88 11.42
C PHE A 193 10.04 15.32 12.29
N ASP A 194 10.58 16.52 12.10
CA ASP A 194 11.69 17.04 12.92
C ASP A 194 11.26 17.18 14.38
N LEU A 195 10.07 17.68 14.62
CA LEU A 195 9.49 17.74 15.97
C LEU A 195 9.26 16.34 16.54
N ALA A 196 8.69 15.42 15.78
CA ALA A 196 8.50 14.03 16.23
C ALA A 196 9.85 13.39 16.63
N ILE A 197 10.88 13.54 15.81
CA ILE A 197 12.24 13.01 16.06
C ILE A 197 12.86 13.62 17.32
N SER A 198 12.57 14.90 17.61
CA SER A 198 13.13 15.58 18.78
C SER A 198 12.50 15.12 20.10
N TYR A 199 11.24 14.70 20.07
CA TYR A 199 10.49 14.26 21.25
C TYR A 199 10.49 12.75 21.45
N LEU A 200 10.44 11.96 20.37
CA LEU A 200 10.39 10.50 20.46
C LEU A 200 11.72 9.91 20.99
N SER A 201 11.59 8.99 21.92
CA SER A 201 12.72 8.21 22.41
C SER A 201 13.18 7.17 21.38
N GLU A 202 14.36 6.59 21.59
CA GLU A 202 14.93 5.58 20.70
C GLU A 202 14.19 4.23 20.71
N SER A 203 13.42 3.98 21.75
CA SER A 203 12.59 2.78 21.88
C SER A 203 11.13 3.17 22.09
N SER A 204 10.21 2.42 21.52
CA SER A 204 8.78 2.59 21.78
C SER A 204 8.36 1.80 23.02
N PRO A 205 7.42 2.30 23.84
CA PRO A 205 6.88 1.56 24.98
C PRO A 205 6.13 0.29 24.54
N LYS A 206 5.59 0.26 23.33
CA LYS A 206 4.89 -0.87 22.75
C LYS A 206 5.25 -1.03 21.28
N ARG A 207 5.29 -2.28 20.79
CA ARG A 207 5.41 -2.55 19.36
C ARG A 207 4.22 -1.93 18.61
N GLY A 208 4.46 -1.40 17.43
CA GLY A 208 3.44 -0.72 16.61
C GLY A 208 3.24 0.76 16.93
N TYR A 209 3.88 1.31 17.96
CA TYR A 209 3.96 2.74 18.22
C TYR A 209 5.25 3.33 17.64
N ALA A 210 5.24 4.62 17.33
CA ALA A 210 6.41 5.28 16.78
C ALA A 210 7.55 5.39 17.82
N ASN A 211 8.77 5.39 17.32
CA ASN A 211 9.96 5.79 18.03
C ASN A 211 10.80 6.70 17.12
N LYS A 212 11.88 7.23 17.63
CA LYS A 212 12.77 8.12 16.88
C LYS A 212 13.21 7.56 15.53
N TYR A 213 13.51 6.26 15.45
CA TYR A 213 13.99 5.64 14.21
C TYR A 213 12.87 5.37 13.21
N VAL A 214 11.66 5.13 13.69
CA VAL A 214 10.46 5.08 12.85
C VAL A 214 10.22 6.45 12.19
N ALA A 215 10.26 7.53 12.99
CA ALA A 215 10.09 8.88 12.46
C ALA A 215 11.21 9.27 11.48
N LEU A 216 12.48 8.92 11.75
CA LEU A 216 13.60 9.13 10.84
C LEU A 216 13.43 8.35 9.52
N ALA A 217 13.01 7.10 9.58
CA ALA A 217 12.82 6.27 8.40
C ALA A 217 11.71 6.82 7.49
N PHE A 218 10.55 7.19 8.05
CA PHE A 218 9.49 7.85 7.28
C PHE A 218 9.86 9.26 6.82
N LYS A 219 10.64 10.02 7.59
CA LYS A 219 11.21 11.29 7.11
C LYS A 219 12.08 11.06 5.88
N SER A 220 12.91 10.00 5.88
CA SER A 220 13.78 9.71 4.73
C SER A 220 12.96 9.43 3.46
N GLU A 221 11.91 8.63 3.57
CA GLU A 221 10.99 8.33 2.47
C GLU A 221 10.23 9.59 2.00
N ALA A 222 9.63 10.33 2.93
CA ALA A 222 8.84 11.51 2.61
C ALA A 222 9.68 12.59 1.91
N MET A 223 10.89 12.83 2.39
CA MET A 223 11.78 13.84 1.82
C MET A 223 12.40 13.39 0.49
N LEU A 224 12.65 12.09 0.30
CA LEU A 224 13.04 11.55 -1.00
C LEU A 224 11.95 11.78 -2.04
N TYR A 225 10.70 11.50 -1.67
CA TYR A 225 9.54 11.72 -2.52
C TYR A 225 9.38 13.21 -2.85
N ALA A 226 9.43 14.09 -1.86
CA ALA A 226 9.34 15.54 -2.03
C ALA A 226 10.44 16.08 -2.96
N GLY A 227 11.69 15.63 -2.78
CA GLY A 227 12.83 15.98 -3.62
C GLY A 227 12.63 15.56 -5.08
N SER A 228 12.11 14.34 -5.28
CA SER A 228 11.82 13.80 -6.60
C SER A 228 10.68 14.55 -7.29
N VAL A 229 9.60 14.87 -6.58
CA VAL A 229 8.50 15.69 -7.11
C VAL A 229 9.01 17.08 -7.48
N ALA A 230 9.78 17.75 -6.62
CA ALA A 230 10.34 19.06 -6.89
C ALA A 230 11.24 19.06 -8.13
N LYS A 231 12.07 18.02 -8.32
CA LYS A 231 13.02 17.93 -9.42
C LYS A 231 12.38 17.50 -10.74
N TYR A 232 11.49 16.53 -10.72
CA TYR A 232 11.02 15.82 -11.92
C TYR A 232 9.59 16.15 -12.32
N ASN A 233 8.77 16.72 -11.42
CA ASN A 233 7.42 17.12 -11.77
C ASN A 233 7.44 18.34 -12.70
N ARG A 234 7.00 18.12 -13.92
CA ARG A 234 6.94 19.15 -14.96
C ARG A 234 5.58 19.85 -15.06
N ILE A 235 4.65 19.51 -14.18
CA ILE A 235 3.36 20.20 -14.10
C ILE A 235 3.59 21.54 -13.44
N THR A 236 3.59 22.60 -14.26
CA THR A 236 3.78 23.97 -13.78
C THR A 236 2.47 24.73 -13.85
N GLY A 237 2.19 25.54 -12.82
CA GLY A 237 1.08 26.50 -12.86
C GLY A 237 -0.31 25.91 -12.67
N PHE A 238 -0.43 24.68 -12.15
CA PHE A 238 -1.73 24.16 -11.75
C PHE A 238 -2.14 24.78 -10.42
N GLY A 239 -2.98 25.79 -10.49
CA GLY A 239 -3.51 26.51 -9.33
C GLY A 239 -4.96 26.12 -9.01
N ASP A 240 -5.37 26.43 -7.80
CA ASP A 240 -6.79 26.41 -7.42
C ASP A 240 -7.51 27.68 -7.94
N LYS A 241 -8.79 27.85 -7.59
CA LYS A 241 -9.60 29.01 -7.99
C LYS A 241 -9.08 30.33 -7.42
N THR A 242 -8.23 30.29 -6.39
CA THR A 242 -7.63 31.47 -5.75
C THR A 242 -6.28 31.83 -6.37
N GLY A 243 -5.75 31.01 -7.30
CA GLY A 243 -4.45 31.17 -7.94
C GLY A 243 -3.28 30.58 -7.12
N ILE A 244 -3.55 29.90 -6.02
CA ILE A 244 -2.52 29.19 -5.24
C ILE A 244 -2.05 27.97 -6.03
N ARG A 245 -0.74 27.82 -6.19
CA ARG A 245 -0.13 26.65 -6.85
C ARG A 245 -0.23 25.40 -5.95
N VAL A 246 -1.27 24.62 -6.17
CA VAL A 246 -1.54 23.41 -5.38
C VAL A 246 -0.83 22.17 -5.90
N ILE A 247 -0.31 22.19 -7.13
CA ILE A 247 0.51 21.13 -7.72
C ILE A 247 1.72 21.75 -8.40
N GLY A 248 2.88 21.16 -8.18
CA GLY A 248 4.16 21.61 -8.73
C GLY A 248 4.84 22.66 -7.87
N PHE A 249 6.12 22.85 -8.16
CA PHE A 249 7.00 23.78 -7.44
C PHE A 249 7.27 25.02 -8.30
N ASP A 250 7.73 26.08 -7.67
CA ASP A 250 8.18 27.25 -8.40
C ASP A 250 9.41 26.91 -9.24
N SER A 251 9.38 27.22 -10.53
CA SER A 251 10.46 26.89 -11.47
C SER A 251 11.80 27.55 -11.12
N GLU A 252 11.78 28.68 -10.41
CA GLU A 252 13.00 29.37 -9.97
C GLU A 252 13.63 28.72 -8.75
N THR A 253 12.83 28.14 -7.85
CA THR A 253 13.27 27.55 -6.59
C THR A 253 13.28 26.03 -6.58
N ALA A 254 12.56 25.35 -7.47
CA ALA A 254 12.38 23.89 -7.50
C ALA A 254 13.70 23.12 -7.39
N SER A 255 14.75 23.56 -8.08
CA SER A 255 16.07 22.91 -8.03
C SER A 255 16.69 23.01 -6.65
N THR A 256 16.66 24.18 -6.02
CA THR A 256 17.21 24.38 -4.66
C THR A 256 16.38 23.65 -3.62
N THR A 257 15.06 23.67 -3.77
CA THR A 257 14.13 22.98 -2.89
C THR A 257 14.31 21.45 -2.98
N SER A 258 14.51 20.92 -4.19
CA SER A 258 14.78 19.49 -4.37
C SER A 258 16.07 19.04 -3.65
N VAL A 259 17.14 19.84 -3.76
CA VAL A 259 18.42 19.59 -3.06
C VAL A 259 18.22 19.62 -1.54
N LYS A 260 17.46 20.58 -1.01
CA LYS A 260 17.09 20.62 0.42
C LYS A 260 16.47 19.30 0.85
N TYR A 261 15.45 18.83 0.14
CA TYR A 261 14.72 17.62 0.53
C TYR A 261 15.57 16.35 0.38
N PHE A 262 16.40 16.23 -0.66
CA PHE A 262 17.33 15.10 -0.77
C PHE A 262 18.37 15.08 0.35
N LYS A 263 18.87 16.24 0.81
CA LYS A 263 19.75 16.33 1.98
C LYS A 263 19.05 15.87 3.26
N GLU A 264 17.81 16.27 3.46
CA GLU A 264 16.99 15.84 4.59
C GLU A 264 16.72 14.33 4.56
N SER A 265 16.41 13.78 3.39
CA SER A 265 16.25 12.34 3.18
C SER A 265 17.52 11.58 3.53
N TYR A 266 18.65 11.97 2.94
CA TYR A 266 19.94 11.32 3.17
C TYR A 266 20.37 11.38 4.64
N SER A 267 20.23 12.54 5.29
CA SER A 267 20.56 12.74 6.70
C SER A 267 19.73 11.84 7.62
N ALA A 268 18.42 11.77 7.37
CA ALA A 268 17.50 10.93 8.13
C ALA A 268 17.84 9.44 7.96
N ALA A 269 18.00 8.98 6.71
CA ALA A 269 18.38 7.60 6.41
C ALA A 269 19.74 7.24 7.03
N SER A 270 20.75 8.11 6.91
CA SER A 270 22.08 7.95 7.51
C SER A 270 22.01 7.81 9.02
N SER A 271 21.14 8.57 9.68
CA SER A 271 20.93 8.46 11.12
C SER A 271 20.41 7.09 11.55
N VAL A 272 19.49 6.50 10.78
CA VAL A 272 19.01 5.14 11.02
C VAL A 272 20.13 4.12 10.78
N ILE A 273 20.89 4.26 9.68
CA ILE A 273 21.98 3.35 9.32
C ILE A 273 23.08 3.36 10.40
N HIS A 274 23.54 4.54 10.82
CA HIS A 274 24.60 4.69 11.82
C HIS A 274 24.17 4.30 13.24
N SER A 275 22.87 4.17 13.50
CA SER A 275 22.39 3.68 14.80
C SER A 275 22.82 2.26 15.12
N GLY A 276 23.07 1.45 14.08
CA GLY A 276 23.40 0.02 14.21
C GLY A 276 22.29 -0.84 14.81
N LYS A 277 21.08 -0.31 14.96
CA LYS A 277 19.94 -1.03 15.57
C LYS A 277 19.23 -1.98 14.61
N TYR A 278 19.39 -1.79 13.32
CA TYR A 278 18.74 -2.56 12.27
C TYR A 278 19.77 -3.20 11.35
N SER A 279 19.43 -4.31 10.76
CA SER A 279 20.26 -5.00 9.76
C SER A 279 19.39 -5.77 8.78
N LEU A 280 19.95 -6.15 7.64
CA LEU A 280 19.26 -7.02 6.69
C LEU A 280 18.96 -8.38 7.31
N TYR A 281 17.83 -8.96 6.95
CA TYR A 281 17.42 -10.29 7.37
C TYR A 281 18.22 -11.36 6.60
N LEU A 282 19.12 -12.03 7.29
CA LEU A 282 20.04 -13.00 6.69
C LEU A 282 20.04 -14.36 7.42
N LYS A 283 18.94 -14.70 8.10
CA LYS A 283 18.88 -15.94 8.93
C LYS A 283 19.13 -17.21 8.15
N LYS A 284 18.69 -17.27 6.90
CA LYS A 284 18.89 -18.41 5.99
C LYS A 284 19.71 -18.08 4.76
N TRP A 285 20.16 -16.85 4.63
CA TRP A 285 20.87 -16.41 3.43
C TRP A 285 22.19 -17.14 3.23
N ALA A 286 22.38 -17.67 2.03
CA ALA A 286 23.66 -18.21 1.58
C ALA A 286 23.97 -17.66 0.16
N PRO A 287 25.18 -17.08 -0.10
CA PRO A 287 25.47 -16.36 -1.35
C PRO A 287 25.29 -17.20 -2.62
N ASP A 288 25.62 -18.50 -2.55
CA ASP A 288 25.62 -19.41 -3.71
C ASP A 288 24.44 -20.37 -3.72
N ASP A 289 23.48 -20.22 -2.83
CA ASP A 289 22.30 -21.07 -2.70
C ASP A 289 21.01 -20.27 -2.95
N LYS A 290 20.50 -20.36 -4.18
CA LYS A 290 19.27 -19.66 -4.58
C LYS A 290 18.04 -20.08 -3.77
N GLU A 291 17.98 -21.36 -3.35
CA GLU A 291 16.84 -21.85 -2.55
C GLU A 291 16.89 -21.28 -1.12
N ALA A 292 18.08 -21.26 -0.52
CA ALA A 292 18.29 -20.61 0.78
C ALA A 292 17.97 -19.10 0.72
N GLN A 293 18.36 -18.43 -0.36
CA GLN A 293 18.01 -17.01 -0.58
C GLN A 293 16.51 -16.80 -0.76
N PHE A 294 15.84 -17.65 -1.54
CA PHE A 294 14.39 -17.63 -1.71
C PHE A 294 13.68 -17.80 -0.36
N GLN A 295 14.04 -18.85 0.38
CA GLN A 295 13.42 -19.12 1.68
C GLN A 295 13.69 -18.00 2.69
N ASN A 296 14.89 -17.41 2.67
CA ASN A 296 15.21 -16.24 3.51
C ASN A 296 14.29 -15.05 3.23
N LEU A 297 14.02 -14.77 1.96
CA LEU A 297 13.16 -13.67 1.54
C LEU A 297 11.68 -13.94 1.90
N VAL A 298 11.23 -15.19 1.78
CA VAL A 298 9.87 -15.57 2.21
C VAL A 298 9.72 -15.43 3.72
N ASP A 299 10.63 -16.02 4.50
CA ASP A 299 10.56 -16.01 5.96
C ASP A 299 10.60 -14.61 6.57
N MET A 300 11.34 -13.69 5.94
CA MET A 300 11.45 -12.30 6.39
C MET A 300 10.08 -11.63 6.59
N PHE A 301 9.11 -11.93 5.72
CA PHE A 301 7.78 -11.34 5.78
C PHE A 301 6.89 -11.90 6.89
N PHE A 302 7.29 -13.02 7.50
CA PHE A 302 6.53 -13.67 8.57
C PHE A 302 7.24 -13.64 9.92
N ASP A 303 8.47 -13.13 9.98
CA ASP A 303 9.24 -13.04 11.21
C ASP A 303 9.01 -11.71 11.91
N LEU A 304 8.18 -11.71 12.95
CA LEU A 304 7.91 -10.53 13.78
C LEU A 304 9.18 -9.94 14.41
N GLU A 305 10.17 -10.80 14.70
CA GLU A 305 11.45 -10.42 15.32
C GLU A 305 12.55 -10.21 14.27
N SER A 306 12.16 -9.92 13.02
CA SER A 306 13.12 -9.60 11.97
C SER A 306 13.93 -8.36 12.33
N PRO A 307 15.28 -8.42 12.30
CA PRO A 307 16.12 -7.25 12.55
C PRO A 307 15.97 -6.17 11.46
N GLU A 308 15.28 -6.50 10.38
CA GLU A 308 14.98 -5.58 9.29
C GLU A 308 13.71 -4.76 9.54
N ASN A 309 12.83 -5.20 10.44
CA ASN A 309 11.59 -4.50 10.75
C ASN A 309 11.87 -3.20 11.51
N ILE A 310 11.62 -2.06 10.87
CA ILE A 310 11.63 -0.75 11.53
C ILE A 310 10.24 -0.43 12.07
N TYR A 311 9.22 -0.65 11.24
CA TYR A 311 7.85 -0.40 11.62
C TYR A 311 6.89 -1.40 10.99
N ILE A 312 6.06 -2.04 11.84
CA ILE A 312 5.10 -3.05 11.43
C ILE A 312 3.72 -2.75 12.01
N LYS A 313 2.69 -3.19 11.29
CA LYS A 313 1.33 -3.28 11.79
C LYS A 313 0.99 -4.74 12.04
N GLU A 314 0.67 -5.06 13.28
CA GLU A 314 0.27 -6.39 13.69
C GLU A 314 -1.22 -6.62 13.45
N TYR A 315 -1.56 -7.88 13.19
CA TYR A 315 -2.93 -8.35 13.05
C TYR A 315 -3.15 -9.55 13.95
N GLN A 316 -4.36 -9.70 14.45
CA GLN A 316 -4.73 -10.79 15.37
C GLN A 316 -6.20 -11.14 15.18
N TYR A 317 -6.47 -12.42 14.97
CA TYR A 317 -7.83 -12.95 14.96
C TYR A 317 -8.35 -13.08 16.43
N PRO A 318 -9.62 -12.77 16.71
CA PRO A 318 -10.65 -12.33 15.77
C PRO A 318 -10.75 -10.81 15.62
N ASP A 319 -10.08 -10.01 16.45
CA ASP A 319 -10.38 -8.60 16.65
C ASP A 319 -9.86 -7.72 15.50
N LEU A 320 -8.69 -8.04 14.97
CA LEU A 320 -8.06 -7.33 13.87
C LEU A 320 -7.36 -8.33 12.93
N ALA A 321 -8.13 -9.10 12.20
CA ALA A 321 -7.63 -9.97 11.14
C ALA A 321 -7.94 -9.37 9.77
N HIS A 322 -7.23 -9.84 8.73
CA HIS A 322 -7.45 -9.43 7.36
C HIS A 322 -7.73 -10.62 6.45
N GLY A 323 -8.05 -10.36 5.18
CA GLY A 323 -8.42 -11.38 4.20
C GLY A 323 -7.36 -11.61 3.12
N TYR A 324 -6.10 -11.19 3.32
CA TYR A 324 -5.10 -11.18 2.25
C TYR A 324 -4.93 -12.55 1.58
N ASP A 325 -4.79 -13.62 2.39
CA ASP A 325 -4.65 -14.98 1.84
C ASP A 325 -5.88 -15.40 1.04
N ALA A 326 -7.09 -15.18 1.56
CA ALA A 326 -8.33 -15.56 0.88
C ALA A 326 -8.48 -14.85 -0.48
N TYR A 327 -8.11 -13.57 -0.55
CA TYR A 327 -8.26 -12.80 -1.79
C TYR A 327 -7.18 -13.04 -2.83
N ASN A 328 -5.97 -13.42 -2.42
CA ASN A 328 -4.80 -13.44 -3.31
C ASN A 328 -4.24 -14.83 -3.61
N ILE A 329 -4.71 -15.87 -2.93
CA ILE A 329 -4.24 -17.24 -3.13
C ILE A 329 -4.45 -17.71 -4.58
N PRO A 330 -3.62 -18.61 -5.14
CA PRO A 330 -3.91 -19.25 -6.42
C PRO A 330 -5.28 -19.91 -6.44
N ARG A 331 -5.98 -19.85 -7.57
CA ARG A 331 -7.35 -20.34 -7.71
C ARG A 331 -7.55 -21.80 -7.30
N GLN A 332 -6.62 -22.68 -7.62
CA GLN A 332 -6.70 -24.10 -7.23
C GLN A 332 -6.68 -24.32 -5.71
N LEU A 333 -6.20 -23.34 -4.94
CA LEU A 333 -6.16 -23.35 -3.48
C LEU A 333 -7.23 -22.41 -2.87
N MET A 334 -8.18 -21.97 -3.66
CA MET A 334 -9.26 -21.08 -3.24
C MET A 334 -10.05 -21.67 -2.07
N GLY A 335 -10.30 -20.86 -1.04
CA GLY A 335 -11.10 -21.25 0.11
C GLY A 335 -12.60 -21.15 -0.12
N GLY A 336 -13.38 -21.41 0.92
CA GLY A 336 -14.85 -21.44 0.86
C GLY A 336 -15.53 -20.11 0.53
N ASN A 337 -14.84 -18.97 0.62
CA ASN A 337 -15.37 -17.65 0.25
C ASN A 337 -15.45 -17.42 -1.27
N GLY A 338 -14.79 -18.26 -2.07
CA GLY A 338 -14.81 -18.13 -3.53
C GLY A 338 -13.94 -17.00 -4.09
N TYR A 339 -12.97 -16.50 -3.32
CA TYR A 339 -12.01 -15.48 -3.76
C TYR A 339 -10.65 -16.10 -4.04
N SER A 340 -9.93 -15.53 -5.00
CA SER A 340 -8.54 -15.90 -5.33
C SER A 340 -7.96 -14.93 -6.36
N ALA A 341 -6.65 -14.95 -6.55
CA ALA A 341 -5.92 -14.20 -7.57
C ALA A 341 -6.30 -12.71 -7.65
N GLY A 342 -6.56 -12.08 -6.50
CA GLY A 342 -6.98 -10.68 -6.41
C GLY A 342 -5.89 -9.69 -6.78
N ASN A 343 -4.63 -10.14 -6.79
CA ASN A 343 -3.46 -9.36 -7.18
C ASN A 343 -2.58 -10.20 -8.11
N CYS A 344 -2.62 -9.90 -9.39
CA CYS A 344 -1.89 -10.60 -10.44
C CYS A 344 -0.71 -9.74 -10.92
N PRO A 345 0.55 -10.09 -10.60
CA PRO A 345 1.72 -9.41 -11.14
C PRO A 345 1.68 -9.32 -12.66
N THR A 346 2.11 -8.19 -13.21
CA THR A 346 2.18 -8.00 -14.66
C THR A 346 3.42 -8.65 -15.24
N LEU A 347 3.43 -8.88 -16.56
CA LEU A 347 4.62 -9.32 -17.26
C LEU A 347 5.73 -8.24 -17.17
N ASP A 348 5.37 -6.96 -17.33
CA ASP A 348 6.31 -5.84 -17.18
C ASP A 348 7.04 -5.86 -15.83
N PHE A 349 6.31 -6.19 -14.74
CA PHE A 349 6.92 -6.34 -13.42
C PHE A 349 7.88 -7.55 -13.37
N VAL A 350 7.49 -8.70 -13.92
CA VAL A 350 8.33 -9.90 -13.97
C VAL A 350 9.60 -9.65 -14.78
N GLU A 351 9.53 -8.91 -15.86
CA GLU A 351 10.65 -8.56 -16.73
C GLU A 351 11.71 -7.65 -16.07
N LEU A 352 11.40 -7.02 -14.93
CA LEU A 352 12.40 -6.27 -14.14
C LEU A 352 13.43 -7.18 -13.46
N PHE A 353 13.11 -8.46 -13.28
CA PHE A 353 13.98 -9.42 -12.58
C PHE A 353 14.87 -10.18 -13.55
N ASP A 354 15.87 -10.90 -13.00
CA ASP A 354 16.84 -11.65 -13.77
C ASP A 354 16.64 -13.18 -13.67
N GLY A 355 17.42 -13.92 -14.49
CA GLY A 355 17.48 -15.38 -14.45
C GLY A 355 16.68 -16.09 -15.54
N PHE A 356 16.27 -15.39 -16.59
CA PHE A 356 15.69 -15.91 -17.82
C PHE A 356 16.19 -15.12 -19.04
N GLU A 357 16.08 -15.71 -20.24
CA GLU A 357 16.54 -15.05 -21.45
C GLU A 357 15.67 -13.83 -21.79
N LYS A 358 16.32 -12.73 -22.13
CA LYS A 358 15.68 -11.48 -22.55
C LYS A 358 16.08 -11.04 -23.94
N ASN A 359 15.21 -10.33 -24.59
CA ASN A 359 15.50 -9.56 -25.79
C ASN A 359 16.34 -8.32 -25.44
N PRO A 360 16.99 -7.65 -26.43
CA PRO A 360 17.76 -6.43 -26.18
C PRO A 360 16.98 -5.28 -25.56
N ASP A 361 15.67 -5.27 -25.69
CA ASP A 361 14.74 -4.27 -25.10
C ASP A 361 14.33 -4.59 -23.66
N GLY A 362 14.82 -5.71 -23.10
CA GLY A 362 14.54 -6.15 -21.74
C GLY A 362 13.33 -7.07 -21.60
N THR A 363 12.56 -7.30 -22.65
CA THR A 363 11.41 -8.20 -22.65
C THR A 363 11.83 -9.66 -22.62
N ILE A 364 10.97 -10.53 -22.08
CA ILE A 364 11.22 -11.99 -22.08
C ILE A 364 11.30 -12.51 -23.51
N LYS A 365 12.34 -13.28 -23.78
CA LYS A 365 12.49 -13.94 -25.06
C LYS A 365 11.59 -15.17 -25.11
N VAL A 366 10.60 -15.15 -25.99
CA VAL A 366 9.61 -16.22 -26.15
C VAL A 366 9.61 -16.87 -27.53
N TRP A 367 10.48 -16.40 -28.45
CA TRP A 367 10.66 -16.99 -29.79
C TRP A 367 12.13 -17.08 -30.20
N ASP A 368 12.38 -17.98 -31.11
CA ASP A 368 13.70 -18.21 -31.69
C ASP A 368 14.02 -17.18 -32.81
N SER A 369 15.19 -17.33 -33.43
CA SER A 369 15.63 -16.48 -34.55
C SER A 369 14.81 -16.68 -35.85
N ASN A 370 14.04 -17.76 -35.95
CA ASN A 370 13.19 -18.07 -37.11
C ASN A 370 11.75 -17.54 -36.89
N GLY A 371 11.46 -16.98 -35.73
CA GLY A 371 10.14 -16.47 -35.36
C GLY A 371 9.16 -17.57 -34.93
N HIS A 372 9.68 -18.71 -34.45
CA HIS A 372 8.87 -19.74 -33.80
C HIS A 372 8.88 -19.56 -32.30
N TYR A 373 7.78 -19.95 -31.63
CA TYR A 373 7.76 -19.95 -30.16
C TYR A 373 8.82 -20.90 -29.60
N LEU A 374 9.50 -20.44 -28.54
CA LEU A 374 10.31 -21.33 -27.71
C LEU A 374 9.39 -22.36 -27.04
N MET A 375 9.78 -23.62 -27.12
CA MET A 375 9.05 -24.73 -26.52
C MET A 375 9.83 -25.28 -25.36
N PHE A 376 9.15 -25.64 -24.30
CA PHE A 376 9.72 -26.17 -23.07
C PHE A 376 9.06 -27.50 -22.72
N ASP A 377 9.85 -28.46 -22.22
CA ASP A 377 9.33 -29.75 -21.79
C ASP A 377 8.52 -29.67 -20.51
N ASN A 378 8.87 -28.72 -19.63
CA ASN A 378 8.17 -28.49 -18.37
C ASN A 378 7.73 -27.03 -18.25
N VAL A 379 6.62 -26.81 -17.58
CA VAL A 379 6.06 -25.48 -17.36
C VAL A 379 6.98 -24.55 -16.55
N THR A 380 7.91 -25.12 -15.78
CA THR A 380 8.89 -24.39 -14.96
C THR A 380 10.15 -23.99 -15.69
N ASP A 381 10.41 -24.53 -16.90
CA ASP A 381 11.72 -24.41 -17.55
C ASP A 381 12.06 -22.97 -17.93
N LEU A 382 11.09 -22.20 -18.39
CA LEU A 382 11.27 -20.78 -18.71
C LEU A 382 11.86 -19.98 -17.55
N PHE A 383 11.43 -20.27 -16.33
CA PHE A 383 11.82 -19.57 -15.11
C PHE A 383 12.71 -20.40 -14.17
N ALA A 384 13.29 -21.50 -14.67
CA ALA A 384 14.07 -22.42 -13.83
C ALA A 384 15.24 -21.73 -13.10
N ASN A 385 15.84 -20.74 -13.74
CA ASN A 385 16.95 -19.95 -13.19
C ASN A 385 16.55 -18.59 -12.65
N ALA A 386 15.25 -18.29 -12.54
CA ALA A 386 14.77 -17.03 -12.02
C ALA A 386 15.43 -16.66 -10.68
N GLU A 387 15.69 -15.38 -10.49
CA GLU A 387 16.31 -14.92 -9.26
C GLU A 387 15.38 -15.13 -8.04
N PRO A 388 15.94 -15.35 -6.85
CA PRO A 388 15.18 -15.63 -5.63
C PRO A 388 14.16 -14.55 -5.28
N ARG A 389 14.46 -13.28 -5.59
CA ARG A 389 13.51 -12.17 -5.35
C ARG A 389 12.26 -12.27 -6.19
N LEU A 390 12.38 -12.67 -7.47
CA LEU A 390 11.20 -12.90 -8.30
C LEU A 390 10.33 -14.00 -7.70
N LYS A 391 10.93 -15.15 -7.39
CA LYS A 391 10.21 -16.29 -6.79
C LYS A 391 9.57 -15.95 -5.44
N ALA A 392 10.22 -15.12 -4.61
CA ALA A 392 9.66 -14.70 -3.32
C ALA A 392 8.48 -13.73 -3.46
N ASN A 393 8.39 -12.99 -4.56
CA ASN A 393 7.31 -12.05 -4.82
C ASN A 393 6.17 -12.62 -5.68
N VAL A 394 6.49 -13.58 -6.57
CA VAL A 394 5.56 -14.08 -7.60
C VAL A 394 5.54 -15.61 -7.57
N ILE A 395 4.35 -16.19 -7.61
CA ILE A 395 4.16 -17.60 -7.92
C ILE A 395 4.19 -17.74 -9.44
N LEU A 396 5.27 -18.32 -9.93
CA LEU A 396 5.49 -18.59 -11.35
C LEU A 396 4.76 -19.86 -11.78
N PRO A 397 4.43 -20.03 -13.07
CA PRO A 397 3.81 -21.24 -13.57
C PRO A 397 4.56 -22.51 -13.17
N GLY A 398 3.87 -23.46 -12.56
CA GLY A 398 4.42 -24.75 -12.13
C GLY A 398 5.17 -24.74 -10.80
N GLU A 399 5.40 -23.59 -10.17
CA GLU A 399 6.02 -23.55 -8.84
C GLU A 399 5.15 -24.17 -7.76
N VAL A 400 5.79 -24.72 -6.73
CA VAL A 400 5.09 -25.33 -5.60
C VAL A 400 4.70 -24.26 -4.58
N PHE A 401 3.42 -24.24 -4.21
CA PHE A 401 2.90 -23.45 -3.09
C PHE A 401 1.94 -24.30 -2.25
N LYS A 402 2.11 -24.30 -0.94
CA LYS A 402 1.35 -25.14 0.00
C LYS A 402 1.33 -26.64 -0.38
N GLY A 403 2.44 -27.13 -0.91
CA GLY A 403 2.60 -28.53 -1.29
C GLY A 403 2.00 -28.93 -2.64
N GLU A 404 1.39 -28.00 -3.37
CA GLU A 404 0.83 -28.24 -4.70
C GLU A 404 1.59 -27.46 -5.79
N ALA A 405 1.85 -28.09 -6.93
CA ALA A 405 2.32 -27.38 -8.13
C ALA A 405 1.19 -26.51 -8.68
N ILE A 406 1.45 -25.21 -8.82
CA ILE A 406 0.44 -24.26 -9.26
C ILE A 406 0.32 -24.28 -10.78
N GLU A 407 -0.81 -24.80 -11.23
CA GLU A 407 -1.07 -25.02 -12.64
C GLU A 407 -1.63 -23.74 -13.29
N ILE A 408 -0.72 -22.96 -13.86
CA ILE A 408 -1.03 -21.76 -14.65
C ILE A 408 -0.63 -22.06 -16.09
N ARG A 409 -1.60 -22.13 -16.99
CA ARG A 409 -1.39 -22.40 -18.42
C ARG A 409 -2.46 -21.68 -19.24
N ARG A 410 -2.10 -21.23 -20.44
CA ARG A 410 -3.07 -20.70 -21.40
C ARG A 410 -3.54 -21.76 -22.38
N GLY A 411 -2.71 -22.76 -22.61
CA GLY A 411 -3.02 -23.88 -23.50
C GLY A 411 -1.92 -24.93 -23.51
N ILE A 412 -2.13 -25.98 -24.26
CA ILE A 412 -1.21 -27.09 -24.48
C ILE A 412 -1.05 -27.28 -25.98
N PHE A 413 0.18 -27.37 -26.45
CA PHE A 413 0.49 -27.70 -27.81
C PHE A 413 1.00 -29.14 -27.89
N THR A 414 0.41 -29.94 -28.79
CA THR A 414 0.78 -31.36 -28.96
C THR A 414 1.34 -31.68 -30.34
N GLY A 415 1.44 -30.69 -31.22
CA GLY A 415 1.95 -30.84 -32.58
C GLY A 415 3.47 -30.66 -32.73
N ASP A 416 3.91 -30.39 -33.97
CA ASP A 416 5.32 -30.12 -34.27
C ASP A 416 5.69 -28.66 -33.84
N PRO A 417 6.62 -28.49 -32.87
CA PRO A 417 7.02 -27.17 -32.39
C PRO A 417 7.53 -26.25 -33.48
N SER A 418 8.12 -26.78 -34.55
CA SER A 418 8.68 -25.99 -35.67
C SER A 418 7.63 -25.26 -36.50
N THR A 419 6.35 -25.59 -36.31
CA THR A 419 5.24 -25.01 -37.07
C THR A 419 4.52 -23.87 -36.33
N ILE A 420 4.78 -23.69 -35.04
CA ILE A 420 4.16 -22.63 -34.26
C ILE A 420 4.85 -21.30 -34.51
N LYS A 421 4.06 -20.31 -34.90
CA LYS A 421 4.52 -18.91 -35.04
C LYS A 421 3.89 -18.03 -33.96
N PRO A 422 4.57 -16.94 -33.58
CA PRO A 422 3.99 -15.94 -32.67
C PRO A 422 2.63 -15.46 -33.18
N LEU A 423 1.66 -15.35 -32.26
CA LEU A 423 0.40 -14.68 -32.55
C LEU A 423 0.70 -13.23 -32.91
N ARG A 424 0.28 -12.84 -34.10
CA ARG A 424 0.30 -11.44 -34.51
C ARG A 424 -1.10 -10.86 -34.34
N ALA A 425 -1.17 -9.55 -34.09
CA ALA A 425 -2.44 -8.85 -34.04
C ALA A 425 -3.24 -9.10 -35.33
N ILE A 426 -4.48 -9.49 -35.19
CA ILE A 426 -5.38 -9.72 -36.31
C ILE A 426 -5.68 -8.37 -36.98
N GLY A 427 -5.61 -8.34 -38.32
CA GLY A 427 -5.91 -7.12 -39.09
C GLY A 427 -4.80 -6.06 -39.09
N GLY A 428 -3.56 -6.41 -38.71
CA GLY A 428 -2.43 -5.49 -38.72
C GLY A 428 -2.42 -4.46 -37.62
N SER A 429 -3.34 -4.55 -36.67
CA SER A 429 -3.33 -3.77 -35.43
C SER A 429 -2.24 -4.28 -34.48
N THR A 430 -1.51 -3.37 -33.84
CA THR A 430 -0.63 -3.68 -32.72
C THR A 430 -1.38 -3.75 -31.38
N ASP A 431 -2.69 -3.68 -31.42
CA ASP A 431 -3.54 -3.76 -30.25
C ASP A 431 -3.66 -5.22 -29.81
N TYR A 432 -2.79 -5.60 -28.87
CA TYR A 432 -2.82 -6.88 -28.17
C TYR A 432 -3.79 -6.87 -26.97
N SER A 433 -4.71 -5.92 -26.91
CA SER A 433 -5.70 -5.86 -25.82
C SER A 433 -6.59 -7.09 -25.87
N ILE A 434 -6.18 -8.12 -25.15
CA ILE A 434 -6.98 -9.32 -24.92
C ILE A 434 -8.01 -8.98 -23.84
N SER A 435 -8.95 -8.14 -24.16
CA SER A 435 -10.07 -7.85 -23.26
C SER A 435 -11.33 -8.54 -23.77
N GLY A 436 -11.70 -9.63 -23.11
CA GLY A 436 -12.98 -10.30 -23.31
C GLY A 436 -12.98 -11.54 -24.23
N PRO A 437 -14.11 -12.28 -24.24
CA PRO A 437 -14.27 -13.56 -24.94
C PRO A 437 -14.00 -13.51 -26.45
N SER A 438 -14.30 -12.38 -27.09
CA SER A 438 -14.17 -12.20 -28.54
C SER A 438 -12.71 -12.34 -29.02
N ASN A 439 -11.73 -11.98 -28.21
CA ASN A 439 -10.31 -12.07 -28.59
C ASN A 439 -9.79 -13.51 -28.57
N TYR A 440 -10.33 -14.34 -27.71
CA TYR A 440 -10.01 -15.78 -27.70
C TYR A 440 -10.60 -16.51 -28.88
N ASN A 441 -11.82 -16.18 -29.29
CA ASN A 441 -12.42 -16.71 -30.51
C ASN A 441 -11.61 -16.29 -31.76
N GLN A 442 -10.98 -15.14 -31.74
CA GLN A 442 -10.09 -14.69 -32.80
C GLN A 442 -8.78 -15.48 -32.82
N VAL A 443 -8.24 -15.86 -31.66
CA VAL A 443 -7.07 -16.77 -31.58
C VAL A 443 -7.42 -18.13 -32.13
N ASP A 444 -8.59 -18.69 -31.78
CA ASP A 444 -9.05 -19.98 -32.31
C ASP A 444 -9.29 -19.90 -33.84
N ALA A 445 -9.82 -18.78 -34.33
CA ALA A 445 -9.96 -18.55 -35.76
C ALA A 445 -8.62 -18.36 -36.48
N TYR A 446 -7.61 -17.79 -35.78
CA TYR A 446 -6.26 -17.59 -36.33
C TYR A 446 -5.50 -18.90 -36.47
N THR A 447 -5.75 -19.88 -35.58
CA THR A 447 -5.18 -21.23 -35.69
C THR A 447 -5.65 -21.96 -36.93
N GLY A 448 -6.79 -21.58 -37.50
CA GLY A 448 -7.32 -22.11 -38.78
C GLY A 448 -6.71 -21.53 -40.05
N ASN A 449 -5.84 -20.50 -39.97
CA ASN A 449 -5.29 -19.77 -41.13
C ASN A 449 -3.83 -20.10 -41.47
N GLY A 450 -3.28 -21.20 -41.01
CA GLY A 450 -1.95 -21.70 -41.39
C GLY A 450 -0.76 -21.08 -40.67
N ASP A 451 -0.98 -20.15 -39.74
CA ASP A 451 0.07 -19.62 -38.85
C ASP A 451 0.25 -20.46 -37.57
N PHE A 452 -0.75 -21.27 -37.24
CA PHE A 452 -0.70 -22.35 -36.28
C PHE A 452 -1.06 -23.63 -36.98
N VAL A 453 -0.50 -24.73 -36.50
CA VAL A 453 -0.90 -26.05 -36.93
C VAL A 453 -2.36 -26.28 -36.61
N ASP A 454 -3.07 -26.91 -37.52
CA ASP A 454 -4.46 -27.28 -37.49
C ASP A 454 -4.97 -27.45 -36.04
N GLY A 455 -6.06 -26.76 -35.66
CA GLY A 455 -6.60 -26.61 -34.29
C GLY A 455 -6.74 -27.87 -33.43
N LYS A 456 -6.30 -29.03 -33.95
CA LYS A 456 -6.19 -30.27 -33.19
C LYS A 456 -4.92 -30.36 -32.33
N GLU A 457 -3.95 -29.47 -32.53
CA GLU A 457 -2.63 -29.56 -31.91
C GLU A 457 -2.43 -28.47 -30.86
N LEU A 458 -3.22 -27.40 -30.88
CA LEU A 458 -3.24 -26.36 -29.89
C LEU A 458 -4.58 -26.34 -29.14
N PHE A 459 -4.54 -26.67 -27.86
CA PHE A 459 -5.68 -26.67 -26.97
C PHE A 459 -5.58 -25.46 -26.05
N LEU A 460 -6.53 -24.53 -26.18
CA LEU A 460 -6.57 -23.31 -25.35
C LEU A 460 -7.56 -23.47 -24.20
N SER A 461 -7.28 -22.77 -23.11
CA SER A 461 -8.26 -22.61 -22.04
C SER A 461 -9.41 -21.72 -22.53
N GLN A 462 -10.64 -22.15 -22.37
CA GLN A 462 -11.85 -21.40 -22.70
C GLN A 462 -12.65 -21.03 -21.44
N ASN A 463 -13.74 -20.29 -21.63
CA ASN A 463 -14.62 -19.89 -20.52
C ASN A 463 -15.07 -21.06 -19.66
N GLY A 464 -14.71 -21.02 -18.38
CA GLY A 464 -15.17 -22.01 -17.41
C GLY A 464 -14.62 -23.42 -17.59
N THR A 465 -13.71 -23.64 -18.55
CA THR A 465 -13.20 -24.97 -18.89
C THR A 465 -11.95 -25.34 -18.11
N GLN A 466 -11.90 -25.00 -16.84
CA GLN A 466 -10.92 -25.56 -15.93
C GLN A 466 -10.91 -27.10 -15.89
N HIS A 467 -11.89 -27.74 -16.51
CA HIS A 467 -12.10 -29.18 -16.53
C HIS A 467 -11.83 -29.83 -17.89
N GLU A 468 -11.54 -29.05 -18.94
CA GLU A 468 -11.14 -29.66 -20.21
C GLU A 468 -9.77 -30.30 -20.09
N THR A 469 -9.72 -31.60 -20.33
CA THR A 469 -8.48 -32.37 -20.37
C THR A 469 -8.13 -32.72 -21.81
N VAL A 470 -6.85 -32.77 -22.07
CA VAL A 470 -6.23 -33.20 -23.31
C VAL A 470 -5.42 -34.44 -23.02
N LEU A 471 -5.60 -35.48 -23.79
CA LEU A 471 -4.76 -36.68 -23.75
C LEU A 471 -3.50 -36.42 -24.57
N LEU A 472 -2.38 -36.32 -23.90
CA LEU A 472 -1.09 -36.15 -24.54
C LEU A 472 -0.62 -37.46 -25.24
N PRO A 473 0.30 -37.37 -26.21
CA PRO A 473 0.85 -38.56 -26.91
C PRO A 473 1.48 -39.61 -25.98
N ASN A 474 1.98 -39.20 -24.82
CA ASN A 474 2.52 -40.08 -23.78
C ASN A 474 1.45 -40.75 -22.89
N GLY A 475 0.18 -40.54 -23.17
CA GLY A 475 -0.93 -41.09 -22.40
C GLY A 475 -1.30 -40.31 -21.13
N THR A 476 -0.70 -39.14 -20.88
CA THR A 476 -1.04 -38.27 -19.74
C THR A 476 -2.22 -37.39 -20.09
N GLU A 477 -3.23 -37.32 -19.23
CA GLU A 477 -4.29 -36.31 -19.31
C GLU A 477 -3.84 -35.02 -18.63
N MET A 478 -3.96 -33.90 -19.32
CA MET A 478 -3.66 -32.57 -18.77
C MET A 478 -4.81 -31.61 -19.03
N ASN A 479 -5.07 -30.73 -18.05
CA ASN A 479 -5.99 -29.62 -18.24
C ASN A 479 -5.33 -28.53 -19.11
N ALA A 480 -5.97 -28.14 -20.21
CA ALA A 480 -5.42 -27.15 -21.15
C ALA A 480 -5.18 -25.77 -20.50
N GLY A 481 -6.06 -25.35 -19.61
CA GLY A 481 -5.93 -24.08 -18.89
C GLY A 481 -5.18 -24.17 -17.56
N GLY A 482 -4.82 -25.37 -17.11
CA GLY A 482 -4.40 -25.58 -15.73
C GLY A 482 -5.57 -25.41 -14.74
N LYS A 483 -5.27 -25.48 -13.44
CA LYS A 483 -6.28 -25.29 -12.40
C LYS A 483 -6.44 -23.83 -11.95
N SER A 484 -5.43 -23.00 -12.23
CA SER A 484 -5.40 -21.60 -11.82
C SER A 484 -5.54 -20.61 -12.97
N GLY A 485 -5.60 -21.06 -14.20
CA GLY A 485 -5.86 -20.21 -15.38
C GLY A 485 -4.62 -19.66 -16.04
N PRO A 486 -4.73 -18.62 -16.86
CA PRO A 486 -5.90 -17.70 -16.96
C PRO A 486 -7.11 -18.34 -17.64
N PHE A 487 -8.29 -18.03 -17.10
CA PHE A 487 -9.57 -18.41 -17.70
C PHE A 487 -10.30 -17.18 -18.19
N THR A 488 -10.91 -17.28 -19.36
CA THR A 488 -11.73 -16.20 -19.89
C THR A 488 -12.98 -16.03 -19.02
N ALA A 489 -13.32 -14.79 -18.68
CA ALA A 489 -14.49 -14.43 -17.87
C ALA A 489 -14.53 -15.03 -16.44
N ASP A 490 -13.40 -15.51 -15.92
CA ASP A 490 -13.26 -15.92 -14.53
C ASP A 490 -12.29 -15.00 -13.79
N ALA A 491 -12.83 -14.00 -13.10
CA ALA A 491 -12.07 -13.01 -12.33
C ALA A 491 -11.27 -13.62 -11.16
N THR A 492 -11.50 -14.90 -10.82
CA THR A 492 -10.75 -15.59 -9.76
C THR A 492 -9.50 -16.30 -10.27
N SER A 493 -9.22 -16.24 -11.57
CA SER A 493 -8.06 -16.87 -12.19
C SER A 493 -6.83 -15.95 -12.27
N ALA A 494 -5.66 -16.53 -12.53
CA ALA A 494 -4.40 -15.81 -12.75
C ALA A 494 -4.43 -15.05 -14.09
N MET A 495 -5.10 -13.89 -14.14
CA MET A 495 -5.41 -13.14 -15.36
C MET A 495 -4.17 -12.75 -16.19
N THR A 496 -3.05 -12.48 -15.53
CA THR A 496 -1.78 -12.12 -16.18
C THR A 496 -0.89 -13.32 -16.48
N GLY A 497 -1.25 -14.50 -16.00
CA GLY A 497 -0.38 -15.68 -15.99
C GLY A 497 0.48 -15.82 -14.72
N PHE A 498 0.34 -14.90 -13.77
CA PHE A 498 1.08 -14.87 -12.51
C PHE A 498 0.15 -14.60 -11.34
N VAL A 499 0.58 -15.05 -10.15
CA VAL A 499 -0.11 -14.76 -8.88
C VAL A 499 0.92 -14.22 -7.89
N VAL A 500 0.53 -13.26 -7.07
CA VAL A 500 1.40 -12.76 -6.01
C VAL A 500 1.76 -13.88 -5.03
N ARG A 501 3.03 -13.90 -4.58
CA ARG A 501 3.50 -14.78 -3.48
C ARG A 501 3.72 -13.98 -2.19
N LYS A 502 4.24 -12.77 -2.32
CA LYS A 502 4.57 -11.90 -1.20
C LYS A 502 3.39 -11.80 -0.23
N TRP A 503 3.63 -12.05 1.05
CA TRP A 503 2.67 -12.09 2.16
C TRP A 503 1.61 -13.19 2.12
N LEU A 504 1.56 -14.06 1.11
CA LEU A 504 0.73 -15.27 1.20
C LEU A 504 1.36 -16.25 2.18
N ASN A 505 0.60 -16.65 3.19
CA ASN A 505 1.09 -17.56 4.23
C ASN A 505 1.17 -19.00 3.74
N PRO A 506 2.39 -19.57 3.51
CA PRO A 506 2.53 -20.93 3.02
C PRO A 506 2.08 -21.97 4.06
N ASN A 507 2.03 -21.60 5.33
CA ASN A 507 1.73 -22.49 6.45
C ASN A 507 0.28 -22.40 6.95
N MET A 508 -0.53 -21.46 6.42
CA MET A 508 -1.94 -21.36 6.79
C MET A 508 -2.68 -22.63 6.40
N SER A 509 -3.45 -23.22 7.32
CA SER A 509 -4.29 -24.38 7.01
C SER A 509 -5.33 -24.03 5.93
N GLN A 510 -5.62 -24.97 5.01
CA GLN A 510 -6.50 -24.71 3.87
C GLN A 510 -7.93 -24.35 4.28
N ASP A 511 -8.42 -24.88 5.38
CA ASP A 511 -9.74 -24.58 5.95
C ASP A 511 -9.82 -23.16 6.56
N LEU A 512 -8.67 -22.53 6.83
CA LEU A 512 -8.57 -21.16 7.32
C LEU A 512 -8.38 -20.12 6.19
N VAL A 513 -8.30 -20.54 4.92
CA VAL A 513 -8.25 -19.62 3.77
C VAL A 513 -9.64 -19.02 3.57
N LEU A 514 -10.00 -18.11 4.46
CA LEU A 514 -11.31 -17.45 4.53
C LEU A 514 -11.09 -15.96 4.84
N GLU A 515 -12.11 -15.14 4.55
CA GLU A 515 -12.11 -13.73 4.93
C GLU A 515 -11.84 -13.54 6.42
N ALA A 516 -11.10 -12.49 6.74
CA ALA A 516 -10.78 -12.10 8.12
C ALA A 516 -10.20 -13.26 8.97
N ARG A 517 -9.27 -14.03 8.37
CA ARG A 517 -8.54 -15.12 9.05
C ARG A 517 -7.03 -14.97 8.98
N SER A 518 -6.54 -14.10 8.12
CA SER A 518 -5.10 -13.83 8.00
C SER A 518 -4.63 -12.95 9.15
N GLU A 519 -3.51 -13.32 9.78
CA GLU A 519 -2.92 -12.65 10.95
C GLU A 519 -1.48 -12.17 10.69
N GLN A 520 -0.94 -12.40 9.49
CA GLN A 520 0.42 -11.93 9.20
C GLN A 520 0.49 -10.40 9.31
N HIS A 521 1.55 -9.95 9.96
CA HIS A 521 1.82 -8.52 10.09
C HIS A 521 2.16 -7.89 8.74
N PHE A 522 1.87 -6.60 8.60
CA PHE A 522 2.29 -5.82 7.46
C PHE A 522 3.55 -5.01 7.83
N ILE A 523 4.59 -5.13 7.01
CA ILE A 523 5.81 -4.34 7.17
C ILE A 523 5.59 -3.00 6.47
N LEU A 524 5.45 -1.94 7.26
CA LEU A 524 5.26 -0.58 6.78
C LEU A 524 6.58 0.08 6.40
N MET A 525 7.65 -0.23 7.13
CA MET A 525 8.99 0.28 6.88
C MET A 525 10.03 -0.76 7.29
N ARG A 526 10.98 -1.03 6.41
CA ARG A 526 12.09 -1.94 6.69
C ARG A 526 13.44 -1.33 6.35
N TYR A 527 14.49 -1.86 6.96
CA TYR A 527 15.85 -1.34 6.84
C TYR A 527 16.36 -1.31 5.38
N ALA A 528 16.00 -2.31 4.56
CA ALA A 528 16.36 -2.30 3.14
C ALA A 528 15.83 -1.07 2.40
N GLU A 529 14.64 -0.57 2.74
CA GLU A 529 14.09 0.66 2.16
C GLU A 529 14.89 1.88 2.56
N VAL A 530 15.29 1.99 3.83
CA VAL A 530 16.16 3.08 4.30
C VAL A 530 17.50 3.10 3.57
N LEU A 531 18.09 1.92 3.30
CA LEU A 531 19.31 1.81 2.49
C LEU A 531 19.09 2.31 1.05
N LEU A 532 17.96 1.98 0.44
CA LEU A 532 17.61 2.46 -0.90
C LEU A 532 17.36 3.97 -0.91
N ASN A 533 16.64 4.50 0.09
CA ASN A 533 16.40 5.94 0.23
C ASN A 533 17.72 6.71 0.35
N ALA A 534 18.67 6.20 1.15
CA ALA A 534 20.00 6.79 1.26
C ALA A 534 20.77 6.77 -0.06
N ALA A 535 20.74 5.63 -0.77
CA ALA A 535 21.45 5.46 -2.04
C ALA A 535 20.87 6.37 -3.14
N GLU A 536 19.55 6.47 -3.24
CA GLU A 536 18.88 7.32 -4.23
C GLU A 536 19.13 8.80 -3.90
N ALA A 537 18.94 9.23 -2.65
CA ALA A 537 19.20 10.61 -2.24
C ALA A 537 20.66 11.02 -2.48
N ALA A 538 21.62 10.13 -2.16
CA ALA A 538 23.05 10.38 -2.43
C ALA A 538 23.32 10.51 -3.94
N SER A 539 22.74 9.64 -4.77
CA SER A 539 22.87 9.70 -6.23
C SER A 539 22.33 11.02 -6.79
N GLU A 540 21.16 11.45 -6.30
CA GLU A 540 20.54 12.71 -6.72
C GLU A 540 21.36 13.92 -6.33
N LEU A 541 21.96 13.93 -5.14
CA LEU A 541 22.88 14.99 -4.67
C LEU A 541 24.16 15.02 -5.50
N MET A 542 24.75 13.87 -5.83
CA MET A 542 25.95 13.80 -6.70
C MET A 542 25.68 14.37 -8.10
N LEU A 543 24.50 14.16 -8.67
CA LEU A 543 24.13 14.67 -9.99
C LEU A 543 24.10 16.21 -10.05
N VAL A 544 23.93 16.89 -8.92
CA VAL A 544 23.94 18.36 -8.82
C VAL A 544 25.25 18.90 -8.22
N GLY A 545 26.27 18.05 -8.05
CA GLY A 545 27.60 18.44 -7.58
C GLY A 545 27.71 18.67 -6.07
N GLU A 546 26.73 18.22 -5.30
CA GLU A 546 26.78 18.23 -3.84
C GLU A 546 27.52 16.98 -3.32
N SER A 547 28.36 17.16 -2.31
CA SER A 547 28.98 16.02 -1.62
C SER A 547 27.98 15.44 -0.61
N SER A 548 27.75 14.14 -0.69
CA SER A 548 26.96 13.38 0.28
C SER A 548 27.72 13.17 1.59
#